data_350a644f5d443897d66bf1da7be4687d
#
_entry.id   350a644f5d443897d66bf1da7be4687d
#
_cell.length_a   1.000
_cell.length_b   1.000
_cell.length_c   1.000
_cell.angle_alpha   90.00
_cell.angle_beta   90.00
_cell.angle_gamma   90.00
#
_symmetry.space_group_name_H-M   'P 1'
#
loop_
_entity.id
_entity.type
_entity.pdbx_description
1 polymer ?
#
loop_
_entity_poly.entity_id
_entity_poly.type
_entity_poly.pdbx_seq_one_letter_code
_entity_poly.pdbx_strand_id
1 'polypeptide(L)'
;KVVSGQDAETLDTVARVYEQVVTVGVHRASSIKVAEAAKVIENTQRDVNIALINELALIFNRLGIDTEEVLLAAGTKWNFLPFRPGLVGGHCIGVDPYYLCYKAQEIGYNPEMILAGRRINDGMGEVIADHLVKLMLKRAMPIAGSRILVMGLTFKENCPDLRNTRVIDVVREFEKYNATVDVYDPWVDPEEAQREYGVLPINELATGKYDAIVIAVGHRQFREMGADDIRALGRKNHVLYDIKHVLPAGETDGRL
;
A
#
# COMPACT_ATOMS: atom_id res chain seq x y z
N LYS A 1 1.10 -24.47 8.50
CA LYS A 1 -0.03 -24.58 7.56
C LYS A 1 -1.31 -24.93 8.30
N VAL A 2 -2.47 -24.32 7.95
CA VAL A 2 -3.79 -24.74 8.44
C VAL A 2 -4.42 -25.62 7.37
N VAL A 3 -4.97 -26.76 7.78
CA VAL A 3 -5.68 -27.72 6.92
C VAL A 3 -7.00 -28.14 7.56
N SER A 4 -7.94 -28.56 6.74
CA SER A 4 -9.23 -29.10 7.17
C SER A 4 -9.72 -30.15 6.20
N GLY A 5 -10.75 -30.88 6.56
CA GLY A 5 -11.42 -31.88 5.71
C GLY A 5 -12.92 -31.89 5.99
N GLN A 6 -13.68 -32.47 5.06
CA GLN A 6 -15.12 -32.67 5.24
C GLN A 6 -15.45 -33.70 6.35
N ASP A 7 -14.49 -34.61 6.61
CA ASP A 7 -14.51 -35.62 7.63
C ASP A 7 -13.10 -35.90 8.17
N ALA A 8 -12.99 -36.72 9.19
CA ALA A 8 -11.73 -37.03 9.87
C ALA A 8 -10.71 -37.76 8.96
N GLU A 9 -11.17 -38.63 8.06
CA GLU A 9 -10.31 -39.38 7.13
C GLU A 9 -9.70 -38.45 6.09
N THR A 10 -10.51 -37.57 5.51
CA THR A 10 -10.05 -36.53 4.57
C THR A 10 -9.07 -35.59 5.24
N LEU A 11 -9.39 -35.10 6.45
CA LEU A 11 -8.49 -34.24 7.21
C LEU A 11 -7.14 -34.92 7.46
N ASP A 12 -7.13 -36.19 7.89
CA ASP A 12 -5.90 -36.94 8.13
C ASP A 12 -5.06 -37.12 6.85
N THR A 13 -5.71 -37.43 5.75
CA THR A 13 -5.06 -37.56 4.45
C THR A 13 -4.42 -36.25 4.00
N VAL A 14 -5.15 -35.11 4.05
CA VAL A 14 -4.64 -33.80 3.69
C VAL A 14 -3.49 -33.38 4.62
N ALA A 15 -3.64 -33.60 5.93
CA ALA A 15 -2.61 -33.26 6.90
C ALA A 15 -1.30 -34.01 6.61
N ARG A 16 -1.35 -35.32 6.39
CA ARG A 16 -0.18 -36.16 6.08
C ARG A 16 0.55 -35.69 4.81
N VAL A 17 -0.18 -35.24 3.77
CA VAL A 17 0.45 -34.73 2.56
C VAL A 17 1.23 -33.43 2.86
N TYR A 18 0.62 -32.51 3.60
CA TYR A 18 1.30 -31.25 3.94
C TYR A 18 2.43 -31.43 4.95
N GLU A 19 2.35 -32.38 5.88
CA GLU A 19 3.41 -32.70 6.85
C GLU A 19 4.73 -33.14 6.17
N GLN A 20 4.67 -33.64 4.94
CA GLN A 20 5.87 -34.00 4.17
C GLN A 20 6.68 -32.79 3.68
N VAL A 21 6.04 -31.62 3.51
CA VAL A 21 6.66 -30.42 2.92
C VAL A 21 6.67 -29.21 3.84
N VAL A 22 5.91 -29.24 4.93
CA VAL A 22 5.77 -28.11 5.87
C VAL A 22 6.53 -28.42 7.17
N THR A 23 7.73 -27.86 7.29
CA THR A 23 8.64 -28.12 8.43
C THR A 23 8.20 -27.46 9.75
N VAL A 24 7.42 -26.36 9.67
CA VAL A 24 6.93 -25.60 10.86
C VAL A 24 5.64 -26.18 11.47
N GLY A 25 5.16 -27.31 10.93
CA GLY A 25 3.99 -28.01 11.43
C GLY A 25 2.67 -27.67 10.71
N VAL A 26 1.69 -28.56 10.89
CA VAL A 26 0.36 -28.51 10.29
C VAL A 26 -0.69 -28.44 11.40
N HIS A 27 -1.49 -27.36 11.39
CA HIS A 27 -2.63 -27.22 12.30
C HIS A 27 -3.88 -27.85 11.64
N ARG A 28 -4.48 -28.80 12.32
CA ARG A 28 -5.70 -29.50 11.88
C ARG A 28 -6.92 -28.75 12.42
N ALA A 29 -7.58 -27.98 11.58
CA ALA A 29 -8.79 -27.25 11.96
C ALA A 29 -9.99 -28.20 12.09
N SER A 30 -10.88 -27.91 13.04
CA SER A 30 -12.05 -28.73 13.36
C SER A 30 -13.12 -28.79 12.26
N SER A 31 -13.08 -27.83 11.31
CA SER A 31 -13.97 -27.81 10.14
C SER A 31 -13.39 -26.91 9.04
N ILE A 32 -13.94 -27.06 7.82
CA ILE A 32 -13.61 -26.21 6.68
C ILE A 32 -13.92 -24.74 7.02
N LYS A 33 -15.06 -24.46 7.63
CA LYS A 33 -15.44 -23.09 8.04
C LYS A 33 -14.44 -22.45 9.00
N VAL A 34 -13.88 -23.21 9.94
CA VAL A 34 -12.86 -22.71 10.86
C VAL A 34 -11.57 -22.40 10.11
N ALA A 35 -11.14 -23.25 9.18
CA ALA A 35 -9.94 -23.02 8.38
C ALA A 35 -10.08 -21.78 7.47
N GLU A 36 -11.24 -21.61 6.81
CA GLU A 36 -11.55 -20.44 5.99
C GLU A 36 -11.59 -19.15 6.83
N ALA A 37 -12.29 -19.19 7.96
CA ALA A 37 -12.34 -18.06 8.88
C ALA A 37 -10.95 -17.65 9.38
N ALA A 38 -10.07 -18.61 9.71
CA ALA A 38 -8.71 -18.35 10.13
C ALA A 38 -7.91 -17.58 9.06
N LYS A 39 -8.12 -17.89 7.77
CA LYS A 39 -7.45 -17.17 6.67
C LYS A 39 -8.02 -15.76 6.50
N VAL A 40 -9.32 -15.62 6.52
CA VAL A 40 -9.98 -14.31 6.35
C VAL A 40 -9.61 -13.35 7.49
N ILE A 41 -9.59 -13.81 8.74
CA ILE A 41 -9.24 -12.94 9.89
C ILE A 41 -7.75 -12.54 9.89
N GLU A 42 -6.85 -13.37 9.37
CA GLU A 42 -5.44 -13.01 9.21
C GLU A 42 -5.28 -11.77 8.31
N ASN A 43 -5.98 -11.74 7.18
CA ASN A 43 -5.96 -10.62 6.25
C ASN A 43 -6.73 -9.41 6.80
N THR A 44 -7.91 -9.63 7.39
CA THR A 44 -8.72 -8.56 7.98
C THR A 44 -8.00 -7.87 9.14
N GLN A 45 -7.34 -8.63 10.02
CA GLN A 45 -6.56 -8.09 11.13
C GLN A 45 -5.41 -7.22 10.61
N ARG A 46 -4.74 -7.63 9.53
CA ARG A 46 -3.68 -6.84 8.89
C ARG A 46 -4.22 -5.54 8.31
N ASP A 47 -5.33 -5.60 7.59
CA ASP A 47 -6.01 -4.44 7.00
C ASP A 47 -6.41 -3.41 8.07
N VAL A 48 -7.07 -3.85 9.15
CA VAL A 48 -7.50 -2.97 10.25
C VAL A 48 -6.31 -2.35 10.98
N ASN A 49 -5.22 -3.10 11.20
CA ASN A 49 -4.01 -2.54 11.81
C ASN A 49 -3.33 -1.51 10.90
N ILE A 50 -3.29 -1.73 9.59
CA ILE A 50 -2.77 -0.72 8.66
C ILE A 50 -3.67 0.52 8.67
N ALA A 51 -5.00 0.35 8.71
CA ALA A 51 -5.93 1.47 8.83
C ALA A 51 -5.69 2.30 10.09
N LEU A 52 -5.46 1.66 11.23
CA LEU A 52 -5.10 2.35 12.47
C LEU A 52 -3.80 3.17 12.28
N ILE A 53 -2.76 2.58 11.68
CA ILE A 53 -1.50 3.30 11.46
C ILE A 53 -1.67 4.42 10.43
N ASN A 54 -2.49 4.24 9.39
CA ASN A 54 -2.85 5.30 8.46
C ASN A 54 -3.55 6.47 9.18
N GLU A 55 -4.53 6.19 10.04
CA GLU A 55 -5.21 7.23 10.83
C GLU A 55 -4.23 7.96 11.75
N LEU A 56 -3.33 7.23 12.43
CA LEU A 56 -2.28 7.82 13.27
C LEU A 56 -1.35 8.71 12.45
N ALA A 57 -0.96 8.30 11.23
CA ALA A 57 -0.15 9.13 10.34
C ALA A 57 -0.86 10.46 9.99
N LEU A 58 -2.18 10.42 9.73
CA LEU A 58 -2.96 11.63 9.49
C LEU A 58 -3.02 12.56 10.72
N ILE A 59 -3.13 11.99 11.90
CA ILE A 59 -3.11 12.74 13.18
C ILE A 59 -1.74 13.38 13.39
N PHE A 60 -0.65 12.60 13.25
CA PHE A 60 0.71 13.08 13.47
C PHE A 60 1.10 14.14 12.46
N ASN A 61 0.72 13.99 11.19
CA ASN A 61 0.94 15.03 10.17
C ASN A 61 0.29 16.37 10.57
N ARG A 62 -0.93 16.36 11.12
CA ARG A 62 -1.61 17.59 11.60
C ARG A 62 -0.94 18.18 12.85
N LEU A 63 -0.29 17.35 13.65
CA LEU A 63 0.46 17.78 14.85
C LEU A 63 1.88 18.22 14.52
N GLY A 64 2.36 18.04 13.28
CA GLY A 64 3.74 18.31 12.89
C GLY A 64 4.74 17.31 13.49
N ILE A 65 4.30 16.08 13.75
CA ILE A 65 5.11 14.98 14.30
C ILE A 65 5.40 13.99 13.19
N ASP A 66 6.64 13.55 13.11
CA ASP A 66 7.04 12.52 12.14
C ASP A 66 6.51 11.14 12.54
N THR A 67 5.76 10.51 11.65
CA THR A 67 5.12 9.21 11.90
C THR A 67 6.14 8.11 12.14
N GLU A 68 7.22 8.04 11.35
CA GLU A 68 8.21 6.99 11.46
C GLU A 68 8.98 7.07 12.78
N GLU A 69 9.32 8.27 13.25
CA GLU A 69 9.96 8.46 14.55
C GLU A 69 9.09 7.93 15.70
N VAL A 70 7.78 8.20 15.66
CA VAL A 70 6.83 7.66 16.63
C VAL A 70 6.75 6.14 16.56
N LEU A 71 6.68 5.57 15.35
CA LEU A 71 6.59 4.13 15.16
C LEU A 71 7.88 3.41 15.57
N LEU A 72 9.05 4.01 15.35
CA LEU A 72 10.33 3.49 15.83
C LEU A 72 10.39 3.50 17.36
N ALA A 73 9.97 4.59 18.00
CA ALA A 73 9.92 4.69 19.45
C ALA A 73 8.91 3.69 20.06
N ALA A 74 7.71 3.57 19.50
CA ALA A 74 6.71 2.59 19.92
C ALA A 74 7.21 1.15 19.73
N GLY A 75 7.90 0.88 18.62
CA GLY A 75 8.48 -0.41 18.27
C GLY A 75 9.55 -0.94 19.24
N THR A 76 10.05 -0.12 20.15
CA THR A 76 10.91 -0.58 21.25
C THR A 76 10.15 -1.41 22.30
N LYS A 77 8.81 -1.38 22.26
CA LYS A 77 7.96 -2.15 23.17
C LYS A 77 7.70 -3.54 22.58
N TRP A 78 7.92 -4.58 23.37
CA TRP A 78 7.81 -5.98 22.94
C TRP A 78 6.44 -6.37 22.34
N ASN A 79 5.38 -5.69 22.74
CA ASN A 79 4.01 -5.97 22.30
C ASN A 79 3.51 -5.06 21.19
N PHE A 80 4.34 -4.14 20.66
CA PHE A 80 3.97 -3.29 19.55
C PHE A 80 4.16 -4.02 18.21
N LEU A 81 3.13 -4.05 17.39
CA LEU A 81 3.16 -4.70 16.07
C LEU A 81 3.70 -3.73 15.02
N PRO A 82 4.68 -4.14 14.19
CA PRO A 82 5.43 -3.24 13.29
C PRO A 82 4.69 -2.96 11.98
N PHE A 83 3.43 -2.54 12.07
CA PHE A 83 2.71 -2.04 10.90
C PHE A 83 3.21 -0.65 10.51
N ARG A 84 3.13 -0.34 9.22
CA ARG A 84 3.50 0.96 8.64
C ARG A 84 2.33 1.54 7.85
N PRO A 85 2.24 2.89 7.73
CA PRO A 85 1.21 3.52 6.92
C PRO A 85 1.46 3.23 5.43
N GLY A 86 0.42 3.39 4.63
CA GLY A 86 0.54 3.26 3.18
C GLY A 86 -0.72 2.79 2.49
N LEU A 87 -0.58 2.54 1.21
CA LEU A 87 -1.64 2.03 0.35
C LEU A 87 -1.84 0.53 0.57
N VAL A 88 -3.10 0.09 0.68
CA VAL A 88 -3.46 -1.31 0.89
C VAL A 88 -4.09 -1.87 -0.38
N GLY A 89 -3.26 -2.49 -1.21
CA GLY A 89 -3.65 -3.15 -2.46
C GLY A 89 -3.53 -4.68 -2.38
N GLY A 90 -3.52 -5.30 -3.56
CA GLY A 90 -3.42 -6.76 -3.73
C GLY A 90 -4.77 -7.47 -3.66
N HIS A 91 -4.74 -8.76 -3.95
CA HIS A 91 -5.96 -9.55 -4.11
C HIS A 91 -6.53 -10.15 -2.80
N CYS A 92 -5.84 -9.99 -1.68
CA CYS A 92 -6.28 -10.53 -0.40
C CYS A 92 -6.59 -9.43 0.63
N ILE A 93 -5.59 -8.63 1.03
CA ILE A 93 -5.72 -7.72 2.18
C ILE A 93 -6.79 -6.65 1.94
N GLY A 94 -6.87 -6.11 0.73
CA GLY A 94 -7.88 -5.12 0.36
C GLY A 94 -9.25 -5.71 -0.04
N VAL A 95 -9.39 -7.04 -0.14
CA VAL A 95 -10.58 -7.72 -0.69
C VAL A 95 -11.27 -8.61 0.34
N ASP A 96 -10.52 -9.48 1.04
CA ASP A 96 -11.09 -10.43 2.00
C ASP A 96 -11.95 -9.77 3.10
N PRO A 97 -11.61 -8.57 3.62
CA PRO A 97 -12.46 -7.88 4.58
C PRO A 97 -13.87 -7.60 4.06
N TYR A 98 -14.02 -7.32 2.75
CA TYR A 98 -15.34 -7.10 2.15
C TYR A 98 -16.17 -8.37 2.09
N TYR A 99 -15.56 -9.53 1.80
CA TYR A 99 -16.27 -10.82 1.87
C TYR A 99 -16.75 -11.11 3.29
N LEU A 100 -15.93 -10.83 4.31
CA LEU A 100 -16.33 -10.99 5.71
C LEU A 100 -17.44 -10.01 6.09
N CYS A 101 -17.37 -8.74 5.62
CA CYS A 101 -18.44 -7.76 5.81
C CYS A 101 -19.75 -8.21 5.17
N TYR A 102 -19.70 -8.68 3.93
CA TYR A 102 -20.87 -9.20 3.24
C TYR A 102 -21.52 -10.34 4.02
N LYS A 103 -20.72 -11.31 4.49
CA LYS A 103 -21.21 -12.45 5.27
C LYS A 103 -21.76 -12.03 6.63
N ALA A 104 -21.16 -11.05 7.29
CA ALA A 104 -21.67 -10.50 8.54
C ALA A 104 -23.03 -9.84 8.34
N GLN A 105 -23.19 -9.02 7.31
CA GLN A 105 -24.45 -8.35 6.98
C GLN A 105 -25.56 -9.34 6.61
N GLU A 106 -25.23 -10.43 5.88
CA GLU A 106 -26.16 -11.50 5.55
C GLU A 106 -26.78 -12.14 6.80
N ILE A 107 -26.03 -12.24 7.89
CA ILE A 107 -26.52 -12.77 9.18
C ILE A 107 -27.04 -11.69 10.14
N GLY A 108 -27.23 -10.45 9.65
CA GLY A 108 -27.80 -9.34 10.43
C GLY A 108 -26.81 -8.59 11.32
N TYR A 109 -25.48 -8.76 11.14
CA TYR A 109 -24.46 -8.04 11.92
C TYR A 109 -23.77 -6.96 11.08
N ASN A 110 -23.69 -5.73 11.59
CA ASN A 110 -22.94 -4.65 10.93
C ASN A 110 -21.49 -4.61 11.44
N PRO A 111 -20.47 -4.91 10.62
CA PRO A 111 -19.07 -4.98 11.03
C PRO A 111 -18.41 -3.59 11.04
N GLU A 112 -18.69 -2.76 12.03
CA GLU A 112 -18.29 -1.34 12.10
C GLU A 112 -16.77 -1.12 11.99
N MET A 113 -15.96 -1.86 12.75
CA MET A 113 -14.50 -1.70 12.73
C MET A 113 -13.89 -2.03 11.37
N ILE A 114 -14.34 -3.13 10.76
CA ILE A 114 -13.81 -3.57 9.46
C ILE A 114 -14.17 -2.54 8.38
N LEU A 115 -15.42 -2.09 8.36
CA LEU A 115 -15.89 -1.08 7.41
C LEU A 115 -15.20 0.28 7.63
N ALA A 116 -14.96 0.69 8.89
CA ALA A 116 -14.21 1.90 9.20
C ALA A 116 -12.76 1.79 8.70
N GLY A 117 -12.09 0.65 8.95
CA GLY A 117 -10.74 0.38 8.45
C GLY A 117 -10.67 0.44 6.94
N ARG A 118 -11.60 -0.21 6.24
CA ARG A 118 -11.68 -0.14 4.78
C ARG A 118 -11.85 1.28 4.26
N ARG A 119 -12.73 2.05 4.84
CA ARG A 119 -12.95 3.47 4.44
C ARG A 119 -11.68 4.31 4.58
N ILE A 120 -10.90 4.10 5.66
CA ILE A 120 -9.62 4.80 5.84
C ILE A 120 -8.63 4.36 4.77
N ASN A 121 -8.41 3.06 4.60
CA ASN A 121 -7.44 2.54 3.64
C ASN A 121 -7.78 2.89 2.18
N ASP A 122 -9.06 2.84 1.83
CA ASP A 122 -9.52 3.21 0.47
C ASP A 122 -9.36 4.71 0.20
N GLY A 123 -9.46 5.57 1.23
CA GLY A 123 -9.27 7.01 1.11
C GLY A 123 -7.81 7.48 1.03
N MET A 124 -6.84 6.60 1.27
CA MET A 124 -5.43 7.02 1.37
C MET A 124 -4.86 7.60 0.07
N GLY A 125 -5.33 7.15 -1.10
CA GLY A 125 -4.89 7.69 -2.39
C GLY A 125 -5.21 9.19 -2.52
N GLU A 126 -6.44 9.59 -2.16
CA GLU A 126 -6.88 10.99 -2.14
C GLU A 126 -6.07 11.82 -1.13
N VAL A 127 -5.87 11.30 0.06
CA VAL A 127 -5.08 11.98 1.11
C VAL A 127 -3.65 12.26 0.66
N ILE A 128 -2.99 11.28 0.04
CA ILE A 128 -1.62 11.43 -0.46
C ILE A 128 -1.56 12.51 -1.54
N ALA A 129 -2.49 12.50 -2.48
CA ALA A 129 -2.57 13.51 -3.52
C ALA A 129 -2.80 14.91 -2.93
N ASP A 130 -3.72 15.06 -1.98
CA ASP A 130 -4.00 16.31 -1.26
C ASP A 130 -2.76 16.83 -0.52
N HIS A 131 -1.99 15.96 0.13
CA HIS A 131 -0.75 16.35 0.80
C HIS A 131 0.28 16.90 -0.19
N LEU A 132 0.51 16.21 -1.32
CA LEU A 132 1.42 16.69 -2.36
C LEU A 132 0.98 18.03 -2.94
N VAL A 133 -0.30 18.16 -3.27
CA VAL A 133 -0.89 19.40 -3.79
C VAL A 133 -0.66 20.57 -2.81
N LYS A 134 -0.89 20.36 -1.52
CA LYS A 134 -0.61 21.37 -0.49
C LYS A 134 0.87 21.77 -0.41
N LEU A 135 1.79 20.81 -0.57
CA LEU A 135 3.23 21.11 -0.60
C LEU A 135 3.61 21.94 -1.84
N MET A 136 3.05 21.60 -3.02
CA MET A 136 3.26 22.37 -4.24
C MET A 136 2.71 23.80 -4.09
N LEU A 137 1.51 23.96 -3.56
CA LEU A 137 0.89 25.28 -3.32
C LEU A 137 1.70 26.14 -2.34
N LYS A 138 2.23 25.56 -1.25
CA LYS A 138 3.12 26.27 -0.32
C LYS A 138 4.37 26.83 -1.00
N ARG A 139 4.80 26.24 -2.12
CA ARG A 139 5.92 26.69 -2.94
C ARG A 139 5.50 27.57 -4.13
N ALA A 140 4.24 28.01 -4.15
CA ALA A 140 3.65 28.78 -5.25
C ALA A 140 3.77 28.08 -6.63
N MET A 141 3.71 26.75 -6.66
CA MET A 141 3.76 25.95 -7.86
C MET A 141 2.34 25.71 -8.39
N PRO A 142 2.11 25.87 -9.71
CA PRO A 142 0.80 25.53 -10.31
C PRO A 142 0.60 24.01 -10.29
N ILE A 143 -0.63 23.55 -10.03
CA ILE A 143 -0.98 22.14 -10.09
C ILE A 143 -1.47 21.79 -11.48
N ALA A 144 -2.42 22.57 -12.00
CA ALA A 144 -2.92 22.36 -13.38
C ALA A 144 -1.79 22.58 -14.38
N GLY A 145 -1.60 21.60 -15.26
CA GLY A 145 -0.52 21.57 -16.24
C GLY A 145 0.85 21.18 -15.67
N SER A 146 0.95 20.88 -14.38
CA SER A 146 2.19 20.32 -13.80
C SER A 146 2.44 18.89 -14.31
N ARG A 147 3.69 18.47 -14.27
CA ARG A 147 4.09 17.11 -14.60
C ARG A 147 4.59 16.37 -13.37
N ILE A 148 3.91 15.31 -12.99
CA ILE A 148 4.16 14.54 -11.77
C ILE A 148 4.71 13.16 -12.18
N LEU A 149 5.80 12.73 -11.54
CA LEU A 149 6.30 11.37 -11.64
C LEU A 149 5.81 10.55 -10.46
N VAL A 150 5.16 9.41 -10.73
CA VAL A 150 4.84 8.39 -9.74
C VAL A 150 5.80 7.21 -9.92
N MET A 151 6.62 6.94 -8.91
CA MET A 151 7.62 5.88 -8.90
C MET A 151 7.07 4.66 -8.16
N GLY A 152 6.79 3.60 -8.91
CA GLY A 152 6.15 2.37 -8.47
C GLY A 152 4.66 2.35 -8.79
N LEU A 153 4.19 1.22 -9.33
CA LEU A 153 2.79 0.95 -9.66
C LEU A 153 2.31 -0.38 -9.08
N THR A 154 3.22 -1.34 -8.87
CA THR A 154 2.86 -2.63 -8.26
C THR A 154 2.29 -2.45 -6.85
N PHE A 155 1.44 -3.37 -6.40
CA PHE A 155 0.90 -3.27 -5.04
C PHE A 155 1.93 -3.63 -3.96
N LYS A 156 3.04 -4.27 -4.33
CA LYS A 156 4.06 -4.77 -3.43
C LYS A 156 5.46 -4.56 -3.98
N GLU A 157 6.40 -4.31 -3.09
CA GLU A 157 7.81 -4.10 -3.40
C GLU A 157 8.45 -5.34 -4.07
N ASN A 158 9.25 -5.11 -5.09
CA ASN A 158 10.06 -6.12 -5.79
C ASN A 158 9.24 -7.33 -6.30
N CYS A 159 8.04 -7.07 -6.77
CA CYS A 159 7.13 -8.10 -7.24
C CYS A 159 6.33 -7.57 -8.46
N PRO A 160 6.28 -8.32 -9.58
CA PRO A 160 5.57 -7.88 -10.80
C PRO A 160 4.06 -8.14 -10.69
N ASP A 161 3.42 -7.71 -9.61
CA ASP A 161 1.98 -7.94 -9.38
C ASP A 161 1.23 -6.61 -9.27
N LEU A 162 0.34 -6.37 -10.22
CA LEU A 162 -0.47 -5.16 -10.34
C LEU A 162 -1.86 -5.28 -9.73
N ARG A 163 -2.28 -6.47 -9.31
CA ARG A 163 -3.67 -6.72 -8.90
C ARG A 163 -4.12 -5.80 -7.78
N ASN A 164 -5.20 -5.06 -8.04
CA ASN A 164 -5.79 -4.10 -7.10
C ASN A 164 -4.78 -3.12 -6.50
N THR A 165 -3.80 -2.67 -7.31
CA THR A 165 -2.88 -1.62 -6.84
C THR A 165 -3.65 -0.34 -6.53
N ARG A 166 -3.40 0.24 -5.34
CA ARG A 166 -4.03 1.51 -4.92
C ARG A 166 -3.19 2.72 -5.34
N VAL A 167 -2.04 2.51 -5.97
CA VAL A 167 -1.26 3.60 -6.57
C VAL A 167 -2.05 4.27 -7.69
N ILE A 168 -2.91 3.49 -8.38
CA ILE A 168 -3.78 4.04 -9.42
C ILE A 168 -4.73 5.12 -8.89
N ASP A 169 -5.15 5.04 -7.64
CA ASP A 169 -6.01 6.07 -7.04
C ASP A 169 -5.25 7.38 -6.88
N VAL A 170 -3.98 7.33 -6.51
CA VAL A 170 -3.09 8.50 -6.44
C VAL A 170 -2.90 9.12 -7.84
N VAL A 171 -2.68 8.30 -8.86
CA VAL A 171 -2.54 8.75 -10.25
C VAL A 171 -3.80 9.47 -10.71
N ARG A 172 -4.95 8.83 -10.53
CA ARG A 172 -6.25 9.40 -10.94
C ARG A 172 -6.59 10.68 -10.19
N GLU A 173 -6.18 10.77 -8.92
CA GLU A 173 -6.41 11.99 -8.14
C GLU A 173 -5.60 13.17 -8.69
N PHE A 174 -4.34 12.97 -9.08
CA PHE A 174 -3.57 14.01 -9.75
C PHE A 174 -4.15 14.41 -11.11
N GLU A 175 -4.66 13.45 -11.87
CA GLU A 175 -5.34 13.73 -13.14
C GLU A 175 -6.58 14.62 -12.97
N LYS A 176 -7.36 14.46 -11.87
CA LYS A 176 -8.49 15.34 -11.54
C LYS A 176 -8.07 16.80 -11.32
N TYR A 177 -6.84 17.03 -10.87
CA TYR A 177 -6.24 18.37 -10.78
C TYR A 177 -5.68 18.90 -12.11
N ASN A 178 -5.90 18.21 -13.22
CA ASN A 178 -5.34 18.49 -14.55
C ASN A 178 -3.80 18.47 -14.57
N ALA A 179 -3.17 17.65 -13.74
CA ALA A 179 -1.76 17.34 -13.85
C ALA A 179 -1.52 16.24 -14.91
N THR A 180 -0.36 16.26 -15.55
CA THR A 180 0.10 15.15 -16.39
C THR A 180 0.90 14.19 -15.51
N VAL A 181 0.52 12.92 -15.47
CA VAL A 181 1.18 11.92 -14.64
C VAL A 181 1.97 10.95 -15.50
N ASP A 182 3.28 10.89 -15.28
CA ASP A 182 4.13 9.80 -15.78
C ASP A 182 4.26 8.76 -14.66
N VAL A 183 4.13 7.48 -14.99
CA VAL A 183 4.33 6.37 -14.05
C VAL A 183 5.56 5.58 -14.47
N TYR A 184 6.45 5.29 -13.53
CA TYR A 184 7.62 4.45 -13.76
C TYR A 184 7.66 3.31 -12.73
N ASP A 185 7.75 2.08 -13.20
CA ASP A 185 7.93 0.91 -12.35
C ASP A 185 8.80 -0.13 -13.05
N PRO A 186 9.96 -0.51 -12.48
CA PRO A 186 10.89 -1.46 -13.13
C PRO A 186 10.40 -2.92 -13.10
N TRP A 187 9.31 -3.22 -12.43
CA TRP A 187 8.76 -4.57 -12.29
C TRP A 187 7.50 -4.82 -13.12
N VAL A 188 6.88 -3.76 -13.62
CA VAL A 188 5.58 -3.82 -14.29
C VAL A 188 5.72 -4.24 -15.74
N ASP A 189 4.83 -5.10 -16.19
CA ASP A 189 4.56 -5.30 -17.61
C ASP A 189 3.71 -4.12 -18.13
N PRO A 190 4.22 -3.31 -19.08
CA PRO A 190 3.50 -2.16 -19.60
C PRO A 190 2.19 -2.51 -20.30
N GLU A 191 2.11 -3.65 -20.97
CA GLU A 191 0.89 -4.09 -21.65
C GLU A 191 -0.20 -4.49 -20.64
N GLU A 192 0.20 -5.14 -19.55
CA GLU A 192 -0.70 -5.47 -18.44
C GLU A 192 -1.22 -4.21 -17.76
N ALA A 193 -0.36 -3.24 -17.44
CA ALA A 193 -0.75 -1.97 -16.83
C ALA A 193 -1.71 -1.17 -17.72
N GLN A 194 -1.45 -1.13 -19.03
CA GLN A 194 -2.33 -0.49 -19.99
C GLN A 194 -3.70 -1.18 -20.07
N ARG A 195 -3.73 -2.51 -20.08
CA ARG A 195 -4.97 -3.29 -20.16
C ARG A 195 -5.82 -3.17 -18.90
N GLU A 196 -5.19 -3.26 -17.71
CA GLU A 196 -5.90 -3.30 -16.42
C GLU A 196 -6.30 -1.90 -15.93
N TYR A 197 -5.47 -0.89 -16.16
CA TYR A 197 -5.63 0.44 -15.57
C TYR A 197 -5.68 1.59 -16.57
N GLY A 198 -5.40 1.34 -17.86
CA GLY A 198 -5.32 2.39 -18.87
C GLY A 198 -4.07 3.28 -18.71
N VAL A 199 -3.08 2.83 -17.95
CA VAL A 199 -1.82 3.54 -17.69
C VAL A 199 -0.70 2.85 -18.45
N LEU A 200 0.03 3.62 -19.27
CA LEU A 200 1.24 3.14 -19.94
C LEU A 200 2.47 3.65 -19.17
N PRO A 201 3.16 2.80 -18.40
CA PRO A 201 4.38 3.20 -17.73
C PRO A 201 5.47 3.66 -18.70
N ILE A 202 6.26 4.67 -18.32
CA ILE A 202 7.42 5.11 -19.08
C ILE A 202 8.58 4.13 -18.88
N ASN A 203 9.38 3.95 -19.93
CA ASN A 203 10.52 3.04 -19.90
C ASN A 203 11.81 3.69 -19.36
N GLU A 204 11.91 5.02 -19.44
CA GLU A 204 13.12 5.75 -19.07
C GLU A 204 12.79 6.97 -18.20
N LEU A 205 13.62 7.22 -17.21
CA LEU A 205 13.57 8.38 -16.35
C LEU A 205 14.35 9.54 -16.97
N ALA A 206 13.72 10.71 -17.06
CA ALA A 206 14.32 11.92 -17.63
C ALA A 206 14.64 12.94 -16.52
N THR A 207 15.86 13.44 -16.48
CA THR A 207 16.31 14.48 -15.55
C THR A 207 15.66 15.84 -15.82
N GLY A 208 15.42 16.63 -14.76
CA GLY A 208 14.93 18.00 -14.86
C GLY A 208 13.51 18.16 -15.42
N LYS A 209 12.70 17.13 -15.40
CA LYS A 209 11.41 17.08 -16.13
C LYS A 209 10.19 17.33 -15.23
N TYR A 210 10.23 16.94 -13.97
CA TYR A 210 9.04 16.83 -13.12
C TYR A 210 8.91 17.98 -12.13
N ASP A 211 7.69 18.45 -11.94
CA ASP A 211 7.32 19.45 -10.93
C ASP A 211 7.13 18.79 -9.55
N ALA A 212 6.73 17.51 -9.54
CA ALA A 212 6.68 16.71 -8.33
C ALA A 212 7.05 15.24 -8.63
N ILE A 213 7.58 14.57 -7.60
CA ILE A 213 7.96 13.16 -7.63
C ILE A 213 7.35 12.48 -6.41
N VAL A 214 6.68 11.35 -6.62
CA VAL A 214 6.08 10.54 -5.55
C VAL A 214 6.70 9.15 -5.57
N ILE A 215 7.32 8.74 -4.48
CA ILE A 215 7.76 7.35 -4.30
C ILE A 215 6.57 6.58 -3.69
N ALA A 216 5.85 5.84 -4.54
CA ALA A 216 4.64 5.13 -4.16
C ALA A 216 4.90 3.68 -3.71
N VAL A 217 5.95 3.04 -4.23
CA VAL A 217 6.37 1.67 -3.87
C VAL A 217 7.86 1.66 -3.56
N GLY A 218 8.26 1.00 -2.48
CA GLY A 218 9.66 0.99 -2.01
C GLY A 218 10.53 -0.06 -2.71
N HIS A 219 10.58 -0.08 -4.05
CA HIS A 219 11.45 -0.98 -4.78
C HIS A 219 12.92 -0.81 -4.43
N ARG A 220 13.66 -1.92 -4.47
CA ARG A 220 15.12 -1.90 -4.22
C ARG A 220 15.83 -0.90 -5.12
N GLN A 221 15.46 -0.82 -6.40
CA GLN A 221 16.05 0.10 -7.35
C GLN A 221 15.92 1.57 -6.92
N PHE A 222 14.80 1.97 -6.33
CA PHE A 222 14.60 3.33 -5.83
C PHE A 222 15.43 3.62 -4.58
N ARG A 223 15.63 2.62 -3.72
CA ARG A 223 16.54 2.73 -2.56
C ARG A 223 18.01 2.87 -3.00
N GLU A 224 18.41 2.12 -4.03
CA GLU A 224 19.76 2.15 -4.60
C GLU A 224 20.05 3.46 -5.34
N MET A 225 19.06 4.11 -5.96
CA MET A 225 19.22 5.44 -6.57
C MET A 225 19.57 6.51 -5.53
N GLY A 226 18.96 6.47 -4.35
CA GLY A 226 19.13 7.51 -3.34
C GLY A 226 18.44 8.83 -3.69
N ALA A 227 18.51 9.77 -2.75
CA ALA A 227 17.79 11.03 -2.86
C ALA A 227 18.29 11.93 -3.99
N ASP A 228 19.59 12.00 -4.21
CA ASP A 228 20.20 12.90 -5.20
C ASP A 228 19.77 12.53 -6.62
N ASP A 229 19.84 11.25 -6.99
CA ASP A 229 19.43 10.78 -8.30
C ASP A 229 17.93 10.94 -8.53
N ILE A 230 17.11 10.66 -7.50
CA ILE A 230 15.66 10.86 -7.58
C ILE A 230 15.34 12.35 -7.72
N ARG A 231 15.97 13.23 -6.96
CA ARG A 231 15.77 14.67 -7.07
C ARG A 231 16.26 15.24 -8.41
N ALA A 232 17.29 14.65 -9.01
CA ALA A 232 17.75 15.06 -10.33
C ALA A 232 16.69 14.90 -11.44
N LEU A 233 15.67 14.06 -11.23
CA LEU A 233 14.52 13.93 -12.15
C LEU A 233 13.61 15.16 -12.11
N GLY A 234 13.58 15.86 -10.96
CA GLY A 234 12.78 17.06 -10.75
C GLY A 234 13.39 18.31 -11.41
N ARG A 235 12.52 19.28 -11.70
CA ARG A 235 12.93 20.66 -12.05
C ARG A 235 13.62 21.32 -10.87
N LYS A 236 14.26 22.48 -11.10
CA LYS A 236 14.94 23.24 -10.03
C LYS A 236 14.05 23.49 -8.81
N ASN A 237 12.76 23.79 -9.02
CA ASN A 237 11.75 23.88 -7.97
C ASN A 237 10.78 22.72 -8.13
N HIS A 238 10.96 21.65 -7.35
CA HIS A 238 10.09 20.48 -7.36
C HIS A 238 9.78 20.03 -5.94
N VAL A 239 8.77 19.16 -5.80
CA VAL A 239 8.40 18.52 -4.54
C VAL A 239 8.72 17.02 -4.64
N LEU A 240 9.38 16.47 -3.61
CA LEU A 240 9.62 15.03 -3.45
C LEU A 240 8.81 14.50 -2.26
N TYR A 241 7.86 13.62 -2.53
CA TYR A 241 7.00 12.99 -1.53
C TYR A 241 7.25 11.48 -1.44
N ASP A 242 7.51 10.98 -0.23
CA ASP A 242 7.83 9.57 -0.01
C ASP A 242 6.75 8.87 0.82
N ILE A 243 5.95 8.03 0.18
CA ILE A 243 4.88 7.26 0.85
C ILE A 243 5.46 6.12 1.69
N LYS A 244 6.64 5.60 1.29
CA LYS A 244 7.17 4.31 1.77
C LYS A 244 8.39 4.44 2.66
N HIS A 245 8.76 5.66 3.04
CA HIS A 245 9.95 5.93 3.86
C HIS A 245 11.21 5.26 3.26
N VAL A 246 11.35 5.38 1.94
CA VAL A 246 12.51 4.88 1.18
C VAL A 246 13.75 5.69 1.50
N LEU A 247 13.55 7.01 1.68
CA LEU A 247 14.59 8.01 1.91
C LEU A 247 14.57 8.52 3.36
N PRO A 248 15.69 9.04 3.88
CA PRO A 248 15.73 9.78 5.15
C PRO A 248 14.76 10.99 5.15
N ALA A 249 14.22 11.31 6.33
CA ALA A 249 13.24 12.39 6.48
C ALA A 249 13.73 13.74 5.93
N GLY A 250 14.98 14.09 6.20
CA GLY A 250 15.58 15.35 5.76
C GLY A 250 15.83 15.45 4.25
N GLU A 251 15.67 14.36 3.51
CA GLU A 251 15.89 14.31 2.07
C GLU A 251 14.58 14.39 1.25
N THR A 252 13.43 14.45 1.93
CA THR A 252 12.09 14.56 1.31
C THR A 252 11.42 15.87 1.72
N ASP A 253 10.45 16.31 0.92
CA ASP A 253 9.66 17.51 1.23
C ASP A 253 8.40 17.17 2.02
N GLY A 254 8.04 15.90 2.01
CA GLY A 254 6.97 15.32 2.79
C GLY A 254 6.96 13.81 2.69
N ARG A 255 6.35 13.19 3.70
CA ARG A 255 6.14 11.73 3.75
C ARG A 255 4.87 11.39 4.52
N LEU A 256 4.40 10.15 4.38
CA LEU A 256 3.17 9.72 5.03
C LEU A 256 3.35 9.46 6.53
#